data_839516950caaa6ea357c7f1dbe948d0f
#
_entry.id   839516950caaa6ea357c7f1dbe948d0f
#
_cell.length_a   1.000
_cell.length_b   1.000
_cell.length_c   1.000
_cell.angle_alpha   90.00
_cell.angle_beta   90.00
_cell.angle_gamma   90.00
#
_symmetry.space_group_name_H-M   'P 1'
#
loop_
_entity.id
_entity.type
_entity.pdbx_description
1 polymer ?
#
loop_
_entity_poly.entity_id
_entity_poly.type
_entity_poly.pdbx_seq_one_letter_code
_entity_poly.pdbx_strand_id
1 'polypeptide(L)'
;MFDKLTDKINAAFFEEAGIHIAGNRELILENCRRIEECSDVLMSLACGKLLIHIWGNDLRAFDYKTGGLVIRGKISQIELEERSPR
;
A
#
# COMPACT_ATOMS: atom_id res chain seq x y z
N MET A 1 9.08 -21.10 -19.85
CA MET A 1 9.78 -19.83 -19.68
C MET A 1 9.07 -18.91 -18.72
N PHE A 2 7.78 -18.70 -18.93
CA PHE A 2 7.02 -17.82 -18.04
C PHE A 2 6.89 -18.38 -16.63
N ASP A 3 7.01 -19.69 -16.50
CA ASP A 3 6.85 -20.30 -15.18
C ASP A 3 7.87 -19.78 -14.18
N LYS A 4 9.14 -19.73 -14.60
CA LYS A 4 10.19 -19.28 -13.71
C LYS A 4 10.04 -17.80 -13.37
N LEU A 5 9.64 -17.02 -14.36
CA LEU A 5 9.41 -15.60 -14.13
C LEU A 5 8.26 -15.39 -13.16
N THR A 6 7.20 -16.15 -13.33
CA THR A 6 6.05 -16.05 -12.45
C THR A 6 6.43 -16.42 -11.02
N ASP A 7 7.23 -17.46 -10.85
CA ASP A 7 7.66 -17.87 -9.51
C ASP A 7 8.48 -16.78 -8.84
N LYS A 8 9.36 -16.13 -9.61
CA LYS A 8 10.15 -15.04 -9.04
C LYS A 8 9.28 -13.87 -8.63
N ILE A 9 8.30 -13.54 -9.46
CA ILE A 9 7.41 -12.45 -9.15
C ILE A 9 6.60 -12.75 -7.90
N ASN A 10 6.11 -13.97 -7.78
CA ASN A 10 5.34 -14.35 -6.60
C ASN A 10 6.18 -14.30 -5.34
N ALA A 11 7.41 -14.79 -5.41
CA ALA A 11 8.29 -14.76 -4.25
C ALA A 11 8.59 -13.34 -3.82
N ALA A 12 8.87 -12.47 -4.79
CA ALA A 12 9.11 -11.06 -4.49
C ALA A 12 7.87 -10.41 -3.91
N PHE A 13 6.72 -10.79 -4.42
CA PHE A 13 5.46 -10.18 -4.00
C PHE A 13 5.17 -10.42 -2.53
N PHE A 14 5.54 -11.58 -1.99
CA PHE A 14 5.31 -11.84 -0.59
C PHE A 14 6.12 -10.93 0.32
N GLU A 15 7.23 -10.40 -0.19
CA GLU A 15 8.07 -9.51 0.59
C GLU A 15 7.85 -8.05 0.25
N GLU A 16 7.11 -7.78 -0.77
CA GLU A 16 6.89 -6.42 -1.22
C GLU A 16 5.50 -5.93 -0.87
N ALA A 17 5.32 -4.63 -0.95
CA ALA A 17 4.02 -4.05 -0.77
C ALA A 17 3.16 -4.33 -2.00
N GLY A 18 1.94 -4.82 -1.78
CA GLY A 18 0.99 -4.97 -2.86
C GLY A 18 0.11 -3.74 -2.88
N ILE A 19 0.04 -3.08 -4.04
CA ILE A 19 -0.74 -1.85 -4.17
C ILE A 19 -1.66 -1.99 -5.36
N HIS A 20 -2.95 -1.83 -5.13
CA HIS A 20 -3.96 -1.89 -6.17
C HIS A 20 -4.77 -0.61 -6.14
N ILE A 21 -4.88 0.05 -7.27
CA ILE A 21 -5.51 1.36 -7.36
C ILE A 21 -6.73 1.26 -8.26
N ALA A 22 -7.86 1.77 -7.77
CA ALA A 22 -9.07 1.87 -8.55
C ALA A 22 -9.41 3.34 -8.71
N GLY A 23 -9.04 3.90 -9.86
CA GLY A 23 -9.22 5.32 -10.11
C GLY A 23 -8.52 6.14 -9.04
N ASN A 24 -9.16 7.21 -8.60
CA ASN A 24 -8.63 8.00 -7.50
C ASN A 24 -9.52 7.87 -6.27
N ARG A 25 -10.24 6.75 -6.16
CA ARG A 25 -11.22 6.57 -5.10
C ARG A 25 -10.90 5.45 -4.15
N GLU A 26 -10.07 4.52 -4.55
CA GLU A 26 -9.82 3.37 -3.73
C GLU A 26 -8.41 2.85 -3.92
N LEU A 27 -7.81 2.46 -2.81
CA LEU A 27 -6.48 1.90 -2.80
C LEU A 27 -6.51 0.68 -1.90
N ILE A 28 -6.05 -0.45 -2.41
CA ILE A 28 -5.96 -1.66 -1.60
C ILE A 28 -4.48 -1.95 -1.39
N LEU A 29 -4.09 -2.03 -0.13
CA LEU A 29 -2.70 -2.26 0.25
C LEU A 29 -2.57 -3.60 0.92
N GLU A 30 -1.53 -4.34 0.56
CA GLU A 30 -1.24 -5.62 1.16
C GLU A 30 0.12 -5.58 1.82
N ASN A 31 0.30 -6.49 2.77
CA ASN A 31 1.55 -6.60 3.50
C ASN A 31 1.85 -5.34 4.29
N CYS A 32 0.81 -4.74 4.87
CA CYS A 32 0.95 -3.56 5.71
C CYS A 32 1.26 -3.98 7.12
N ARG A 33 2.25 -3.34 7.71
CA ARG A 33 2.68 -3.67 9.06
C ARG A 33 2.22 -2.64 10.07
N ARG A 34 2.18 -1.38 9.66
CA ARG A 34 1.96 -0.32 10.62
C ARG A 34 1.42 0.91 9.94
N ILE A 35 0.56 1.61 10.64
CA ILE A 35 0.06 2.90 10.20
C ILE A 35 0.86 3.97 10.94
N GLU A 36 1.56 4.82 10.19
CA GLU A 36 2.40 5.85 10.78
C GLU A 36 1.62 7.14 10.98
N GLU A 37 0.73 7.43 10.05
CA GLU A 37 -0.07 8.64 10.07
C GLU A 37 -1.44 8.30 9.54
N CYS A 38 -2.49 8.82 10.16
CA CYS A 38 -3.84 8.54 9.70
C CYS A 38 -4.73 9.74 9.95
N SER A 39 -5.03 10.46 8.89
CA SER A 39 -5.97 11.56 8.94
C SER A 39 -6.78 11.54 7.66
N ASP A 40 -7.76 12.45 7.57
CA ASP A 40 -8.60 12.46 6.38
C ASP A 40 -7.93 13.10 5.18
N VAL A 41 -6.74 13.67 5.35
CA VAL A 41 -6.01 14.27 4.24
C VAL A 41 -4.67 13.59 3.98
N LEU A 42 -4.17 12.82 4.92
CA LEU A 42 -2.88 12.16 4.76
C LEU A 42 -2.88 10.85 5.52
N MET A 43 -2.46 9.80 4.83
CA MET A 43 -2.21 8.52 5.46
C MET A 43 -0.84 8.04 5.07
N SER A 44 -0.08 7.57 6.05
CA SER A 44 1.25 7.04 5.81
C SER A 44 1.32 5.65 6.40
N LEU A 45 1.69 4.68 5.57
CA LEU A 45 1.62 3.29 5.96
C LEU A 45 2.92 2.58 5.59
N ALA A 46 3.39 1.77 6.51
CA ALA A 46 4.57 0.95 6.28
C ALA A 46 4.12 -0.39 5.73
N CYS A 47 4.37 -0.63 4.46
CA CYS A 47 3.95 -1.85 3.78
C CYS A 47 5.16 -2.45 3.08
N GLY A 48 5.47 -3.70 3.43
CA GLY A 48 6.65 -4.32 2.88
C GLY A 48 7.88 -3.51 3.20
N LYS A 49 8.63 -3.14 2.18
CA LYS A 49 9.82 -2.31 2.34
C LYS A 49 9.55 -0.84 2.03
N LEU A 50 8.31 -0.50 1.84
CA LEU A 50 7.95 0.85 1.43
C LEU A 50 7.20 1.57 2.54
N LEU A 51 7.38 2.86 2.55
CA LEU A 51 6.52 3.76 3.31
C LEU A 51 5.67 4.48 2.27
N ILE A 52 4.38 4.31 2.37
CA ILE A 52 3.45 4.79 1.36
C ILE A 52 2.68 5.96 1.93
N HIS A 53 2.79 7.10 1.27
CA HIS A 53 2.08 8.31 1.68
C HIS A 53 0.95 8.58 0.71
N ILE A 54 -0.24 8.78 1.24
CA ILE A 54 -1.43 8.98 0.44
C ILE A 54 -2.06 10.29 0.85
N TRP A 55 -2.12 11.23 -0.09
CA TRP A 55 -2.75 12.54 0.15
C TRP A 55 -4.09 12.59 -0.56
N GLY A 56 -5.04 13.26 0.08
CA GLY A 56 -6.34 13.42 -0.53
C GLY A 56 -7.30 14.13 0.39
N ASN A 57 -8.58 13.83 0.21
CA ASN A 57 -9.64 14.40 1.01
C ASN A 57 -10.61 13.30 1.39
N ASP A 58 -11.12 13.39 2.61
CA ASP A 58 -12.09 12.41 3.11
C ASP A 58 -11.53 11.00 3.05
N LEU A 59 -10.26 10.85 3.36
CA LEU A 59 -9.63 9.54 3.33
C LEU A 59 -10.08 8.73 4.54
N ARG A 60 -10.37 7.46 4.30
CA ARG A 60 -10.76 6.53 5.36
C ARG A 60 -10.09 5.20 5.11
N ALA A 61 -9.70 4.55 6.19
CA ALA A 61 -9.02 3.26 6.13
C ALA A 61 -9.92 2.19 6.71
N PHE A 62 -9.96 1.05 6.07
CA PHE A 62 -10.73 -0.11 6.50
C PHE A 62 -9.86 -1.34 6.45
N ASP A 63 -10.11 -2.26 7.37
CA ASP A 63 -9.45 -3.55 7.31
C ASP A 63 -9.89 -4.30 6.06
N TYR A 64 -8.96 -4.95 5.41
CA TYR A 64 -9.29 -5.73 4.22
C TYR A 64 -9.20 -7.20 4.51
N LYS A 65 -8.04 -7.68 4.87
CA LYS A 65 -7.81 -9.02 5.36
C LYS A 65 -6.48 -8.96 6.10
N THR A 66 -6.05 -10.10 6.61
CA THR A 66 -4.83 -10.11 7.40
C THR A 66 -3.71 -9.40 6.66
N GLY A 67 -3.18 -8.36 7.26
CA GLY A 67 -2.09 -7.59 6.68
C GLY A 67 -2.51 -6.66 5.56
N GLY A 68 -3.81 -6.47 5.34
CA GLY A 68 -4.29 -5.62 4.27
C GLY A 68 -5.16 -4.48 4.75
N LEU A 69 -5.20 -3.42 3.95
CA LEU A 69 -6.01 -2.24 4.23
C LEU A 69 -6.62 -1.73 2.94
N VAL A 70 -7.82 -1.20 3.06
CA VAL A 70 -8.47 -0.49 1.96
C VAL A 70 -8.55 0.97 2.35
N ILE A 71 -8.04 1.85 1.49
CA ILE A 71 -8.13 3.29 1.69
C ILE A 71 -9.13 3.82 0.68
N ARG A 72 -10.12 4.54 1.16
CA ARG A 72 -11.13 5.13 0.30
C ARG A 72 -11.19 6.62 0.53
N GLY A 73 -11.62 7.34 -0.49
CA GLY A 73 -11.74 8.76 -0.42
C GLY A 73 -11.37 9.36 -1.76
N LYS A 74 -11.04 10.64 -1.74
CA LYS A 74 -10.61 11.31 -2.94
C LYS A 74 -9.09 11.41 -2.89
N ILE A 75 -8.42 10.54 -3.62
CA ILE A 75 -6.98 10.42 -3.59
C ILE A 75 -6.38 11.37 -4.61
N SER A 76 -5.47 12.22 -4.18
CA SER A 76 -4.85 13.18 -5.08
C SER A 76 -3.40 12.84 -5.37
N GLN A 77 -2.72 12.16 -4.46
CA GLN A 77 -1.30 11.88 -4.66
C GLN A 77 -0.90 10.66 -3.85
N ILE A 78 -0.06 9.85 -4.44
CA ILE A 78 0.52 8.69 -3.77
C ILE A 78 2.02 8.78 -3.95
N GLU A 79 2.74 8.68 -2.84
CA GLU A 79 4.19 8.73 -2.86
C GLU A 79 4.74 7.46 -2.24
N LEU A 80 5.70 6.86 -2.91
CA LEU A 80 6.37 5.65 -2.43
C LEU A 80 7.76 6.02 -1.98
N GLU A 81 8.05 5.71 -0.74
CA GLU A 81 9.35 5.99 -0.16
C GLU A 81 9.98 4.68 0.26
N GLU A 82 11.18 4.42 -0.21
CA GLU A 82 11.89 3.21 0.13
C GLU A 82 12.47 3.34 1.52
N ARG A 83 12.21 2.35 2.35
CA ARG A 83 12.75 2.37 3.70
C ARG A 83 14.09 1.67 3.69
N SER A 84 15.07 2.36 4.20
CA SER A 84 16.40 1.82 4.27
C SER A 84 16.51 0.84 5.43
N PRO A 85 16.88 -0.41 5.20
CA PRO A 85 17.09 -1.34 6.30
C PRO A 85 18.33 -0.93 7.05
N ARG A 86 18.29 -1.06 8.34
CA ARG A 86 19.45 -0.67 9.16
C ARG A 86 19.69 -1.69 10.22
#